data_e597da691947ab5df348b1ee7e38138e
#
_entry.id   e597da691947ab5df348b1ee7e38138e
#
_cell.length_a   1.000
_cell.length_b   1.000
_cell.length_c   1.000
_cell.angle_alpha   90.00
_cell.angle_beta   90.00
_cell.angle_gamma   90.00
#
_symmetry.space_group_name_H-M   'P 1'
#
loop_
_entity.id
_entity.type
_entity.pdbx_description
1 polymer ?
#
loop_
_entity_poly.entity_id
_entity_poly.type
_entity_poly.pdbx_seq_one_letter_code
_entity_poly.pdbx_strand_id
1 'polypeptide(L)'
;MKKRTVKRIVLGTIACVFVLFLVLCVHIYIVMKPQAPDAHTVAMARIDFKQPISPTDADKISGWLYQQTGVSHVLCNPATNIAVFTFYPVKANADDITNRLASSLHYNAKRFVPSAKDMAGGCPVASTSFTYRIYDFMSKIL
;
A
#
# COMPACT_ATOMS: atom_id res chain seq x y z
N MET A 1 31.10 -28.02 40.05
CA MET A 1 29.66 -27.67 39.90
C MET A 1 28.85 -28.93 39.67
N LYS A 2 27.75 -29.16 40.42
CA LYS A 2 26.94 -30.40 40.31
C LYS A 2 26.22 -30.41 38.93
N LYS A 3 26.32 -31.47 38.17
CA LYS A 3 25.69 -31.63 36.83
C LYS A 3 24.19 -31.19 36.76
N ARG A 4 23.49 -31.30 37.89
CA ARG A 4 22.07 -30.87 38.00
C ARG A 4 21.90 -29.34 37.96
N THR A 5 22.86 -28.57 38.54
CA THR A 5 22.80 -27.10 38.53
C THR A 5 23.05 -26.55 37.12
N VAL A 6 24.01 -27.12 36.39
CA VAL A 6 24.31 -26.73 35.01
C VAL A 6 23.09 -27.01 34.10
N LYS A 7 22.43 -28.18 34.23
CA LYS A 7 21.20 -28.48 33.47
C LYS A 7 20.07 -27.47 33.73
N ARG A 8 19.89 -27.05 35.00
CA ARG A 8 18.86 -26.05 35.34
C ARG A 8 19.16 -24.68 34.75
N ILE A 9 20.44 -24.26 34.79
CA ILE A 9 20.86 -22.98 34.17
C ILE A 9 20.64 -23.02 32.66
N VAL A 10 21.09 -24.07 31.99
CA VAL A 10 20.92 -24.22 30.54
C VAL A 10 19.44 -24.25 30.15
N LEU A 11 18.62 -25.00 30.88
CA LEU A 11 17.18 -25.04 30.61
C LEU A 11 16.51 -23.69 30.84
N GLY A 12 16.89 -22.96 31.88
CA GLY A 12 16.41 -21.60 32.17
C GLY A 12 16.79 -20.61 31.06
N THR A 13 18.03 -20.69 30.56
CA THR A 13 18.51 -19.83 29.48
C THR A 13 17.74 -20.11 28.19
N ILE A 14 17.51 -21.39 27.84
CA ILE A 14 16.74 -21.77 26.66
C ILE A 14 15.28 -21.27 26.77
N ALA A 15 14.67 -21.44 27.94
CA ALA A 15 13.31 -20.94 28.18
C ALA A 15 13.24 -19.40 28.06
N CYS A 16 14.22 -18.67 28.58
CA CYS A 16 14.28 -17.21 28.45
C CYS A 16 14.41 -16.77 26.99
N VAL A 17 15.31 -17.39 26.23
CA VAL A 17 15.50 -17.11 24.80
C VAL A 17 14.21 -17.41 24.03
N PHE A 18 13.52 -18.50 24.34
CA PHE A 18 12.27 -18.85 23.69
C PHE A 18 11.16 -17.81 23.96
N VAL A 19 11.05 -17.34 25.21
CA VAL A 19 10.09 -16.27 25.57
C VAL A 19 10.40 -14.98 24.82
N LEU A 20 11.67 -14.57 24.77
CA LEU A 20 12.09 -13.38 24.01
C LEU A 20 11.76 -13.53 22.52
N PHE A 21 11.96 -14.71 21.95
CA PHE A 21 11.60 -14.98 20.56
C PHE A 21 10.09 -14.87 20.32
N LEU A 22 9.27 -15.40 21.22
CA LEU A 22 7.81 -15.25 21.13
C LEU A 22 7.36 -13.79 21.20
N VAL A 23 7.94 -13.01 22.12
CA VAL A 23 7.66 -11.57 22.23
C VAL A 23 8.04 -10.85 20.95
N LEU A 24 9.19 -11.19 20.35
CA LEU A 24 9.63 -10.61 19.08
C LEU A 24 8.65 -10.95 17.94
N CYS A 25 8.21 -12.20 17.84
CA CYS A 25 7.24 -12.61 16.82
C CYS A 25 5.91 -11.86 16.95
N VAL A 26 5.39 -11.73 18.17
CA VAL A 26 4.16 -10.98 18.45
C VAL A 26 4.35 -9.49 18.09
N HIS A 27 5.49 -8.92 18.44
CA HIS A 27 5.81 -7.53 18.13
C HIS A 27 5.86 -7.29 16.61
N ILE A 28 6.55 -8.14 15.87
CA ILE A 28 6.60 -8.07 14.40
C ILE A 28 5.18 -8.17 13.80
N TYR A 29 4.37 -9.11 14.28
CA TYR A 29 3.00 -9.27 13.81
C TYR A 29 2.15 -8.01 14.01
N ILE A 30 2.21 -7.40 15.20
CA ILE A 30 1.46 -6.17 15.53
C ILE A 30 1.91 -4.99 14.66
N VAL A 31 3.23 -4.82 14.49
CA VAL A 31 3.80 -3.68 13.73
C VAL A 31 3.55 -3.82 12.24
N MET A 32 3.58 -5.03 11.70
CA MET A 32 3.39 -5.27 10.26
C MET A 32 1.91 -5.43 9.86
N LYS A 33 0.99 -5.48 10.82
CA LYS A 33 -0.43 -5.54 10.51
C LYS A 33 -0.86 -4.29 9.74
N PRO A 34 -1.49 -4.44 8.54
CA PRO A 34 -2.01 -3.31 7.78
C PRO A 34 -2.96 -2.48 8.65
N GLN A 35 -2.64 -1.21 8.82
CA GLN A 35 -3.52 -0.29 9.54
C GLN A 35 -4.62 0.20 8.60
N ALA A 36 -5.84 0.27 9.10
CA ALA A 36 -6.93 0.89 8.38
C ALA A 36 -6.61 2.38 8.15
N PRO A 37 -7.00 2.95 6.97
CA PRO A 37 -6.81 4.37 6.72
C PRO A 37 -7.48 5.22 7.80
N ASP A 38 -6.77 6.20 8.30
CA ASP A 38 -7.29 7.22 9.23
C ASP A 38 -7.66 8.51 8.49
N ALA A 39 -8.13 9.51 9.24
CA ALA A 39 -8.52 10.80 8.68
C ALA A 39 -7.36 11.59 8.05
N HIS A 40 -6.11 11.27 8.40
CA HIS A 40 -4.90 11.90 7.89
C HIS A 40 -4.23 11.09 6.78
N THR A 41 -4.68 9.85 6.56
CA THR A 41 -4.13 9.01 5.50
C THR A 41 -4.45 9.61 4.14
N VAL A 42 -3.41 9.87 3.35
CA VAL A 42 -3.52 10.31 1.97
C VAL A 42 -3.09 9.17 1.05
N ALA A 43 -3.96 8.80 0.15
CA ALA A 43 -3.66 7.82 -0.88
C ALA A 43 -3.49 8.51 -2.24
N MET A 44 -2.78 7.84 -3.15
CA MET A 44 -2.58 8.29 -4.51
C MET A 44 -3.26 7.33 -5.47
N ALA A 45 -3.93 7.86 -6.49
CA ALA A 45 -4.49 7.08 -7.58
C ALA A 45 -4.03 7.62 -8.92
N ARG A 46 -3.85 6.71 -9.87
CA ARG A 46 -3.51 7.01 -11.25
C ARG A 46 -4.65 6.58 -12.16
N ILE A 47 -4.99 7.44 -13.10
CA ILE A 47 -5.96 7.19 -14.17
C ILE A 47 -5.22 7.19 -15.50
N ASP A 48 -5.39 6.13 -16.27
CA ASP A 48 -4.88 6.01 -17.63
C ASP A 48 -6.02 6.26 -18.63
N PHE A 49 -5.84 7.25 -19.51
CA PHE A 49 -6.76 7.51 -20.59
C PHE A 49 -6.36 6.69 -21.82
N LYS A 50 -7.32 5.91 -22.34
CA LYS A 50 -7.12 5.07 -23.52
C LYS A 50 -7.26 5.83 -24.84
N GLN A 51 -7.35 7.15 -24.77
CA GLN A 51 -7.43 8.07 -25.88
C GLN A 51 -6.48 9.25 -25.66
N PRO A 52 -5.99 9.89 -26.74
CA PRO A 52 -5.21 11.11 -26.62
C PRO A 52 -6.04 12.20 -25.93
N ILE A 53 -5.43 12.92 -25.00
CA ILE A 53 -6.03 14.09 -24.36
C ILE A 53 -5.23 15.34 -24.77
N SER A 54 -5.95 16.41 -25.08
CA SER A 54 -5.34 17.70 -25.39
C SER A 54 -4.97 18.45 -24.08
N PRO A 55 -4.15 19.48 -24.13
CA PRO A 55 -3.90 20.35 -22.95
C PRO A 55 -5.20 20.94 -22.38
N THR A 56 -6.14 21.33 -23.22
CA THR A 56 -7.45 21.85 -22.79
C THR A 56 -8.31 20.77 -22.13
N ASP A 57 -8.19 19.50 -22.54
CA ASP A 57 -8.84 18.39 -21.87
C ASP A 57 -8.21 18.10 -20.52
N ALA A 58 -6.87 18.20 -20.42
CA ALA A 58 -6.16 18.04 -19.16
C ALA A 58 -6.59 19.08 -18.12
N ASP A 59 -6.82 20.32 -18.54
CA ASP A 59 -7.34 21.39 -17.66
C ASP A 59 -8.78 21.10 -17.21
N LYS A 60 -9.64 20.63 -18.11
CA LYS A 60 -11.02 20.21 -17.77
C LYS A 60 -11.03 19.03 -16.79
N ILE A 61 -10.22 18.01 -17.05
CA ILE A 61 -10.09 16.83 -16.18
C ILE A 61 -9.60 17.25 -14.80
N SER A 62 -8.56 18.09 -14.74
CA SER A 62 -8.01 18.60 -13.50
C SER A 62 -9.04 19.40 -12.72
N GLY A 63 -9.73 20.33 -13.37
CA GLY A 63 -10.79 21.13 -12.76
C GLY A 63 -11.94 20.27 -12.21
N TRP A 64 -12.36 19.25 -12.96
CA TRP A 64 -13.39 18.33 -12.51
C TRP A 64 -12.93 17.49 -11.30
N LEU A 65 -11.70 16.98 -11.33
CA LEU A 65 -11.14 16.20 -10.22
C LEU A 65 -11.02 17.03 -8.94
N TYR A 66 -10.60 18.29 -9.02
CA TYR A 66 -10.54 19.18 -7.85
C TYR A 66 -11.90 19.43 -7.21
N GLN A 67 -12.99 19.31 -7.96
CA GLN A 67 -14.36 19.47 -7.43
C GLN A 67 -14.85 18.24 -6.66
N GLN A 68 -14.13 17.10 -6.74
CA GLN A 68 -14.55 15.89 -6.05
C GLN A 68 -14.21 15.96 -4.57
N THR A 69 -15.17 15.60 -3.73
CA THR A 69 -14.97 15.55 -2.28
C THR A 69 -13.83 14.57 -1.94
N GLY A 70 -12.91 15.03 -1.12
CA GLY A 70 -11.79 14.21 -0.64
C GLY A 70 -10.58 14.17 -1.56
N VAL A 71 -10.61 14.81 -2.74
CA VAL A 71 -9.43 15.00 -3.59
C VAL A 71 -8.63 16.21 -3.09
N SER A 72 -7.30 16.09 -3.05
CA SER A 72 -6.40 17.13 -2.55
C SER A 72 -5.53 17.74 -3.65
N HIS A 73 -4.75 16.94 -4.35
CA HIS A 73 -3.87 17.39 -5.43
C HIS A 73 -4.13 16.60 -6.70
N VAL A 74 -4.02 17.27 -7.84
CA VAL A 74 -4.23 16.68 -9.16
C VAL A 74 -3.09 17.08 -10.07
N LEU A 75 -2.55 16.13 -10.81
CA LEU A 75 -1.59 16.34 -11.89
C LEU A 75 -2.07 15.58 -13.12
N CYS A 76 -2.38 16.28 -14.20
CA CYS A 76 -2.76 15.69 -15.47
C CYS A 76 -1.69 15.99 -16.51
N ASN A 77 -1.16 14.95 -17.16
CA ASN A 77 -0.14 15.08 -18.19
C ASN A 77 -0.71 14.62 -19.55
N PRO A 78 -1.00 15.55 -20.49
CA PRO A 78 -1.52 15.22 -21.78
C PRO A 78 -0.54 14.44 -22.66
N ALA A 79 0.78 14.63 -22.49
CA ALA A 79 1.78 13.93 -23.29
C ALA A 79 1.82 12.41 -23.01
N THR A 80 1.44 12.00 -21.80
CA THR A 80 1.41 10.60 -21.39
C THR A 80 -0.01 10.03 -21.28
N ASN A 81 -1.04 10.86 -21.45
CA ASN A 81 -2.45 10.50 -21.25
C ASN A 81 -2.73 9.93 -19.85
N ILE A 82 -2.10 10.54 -18.84
CA ILE A 82 -2.18 10.08 -17.45
C ILE A 82 -2.63 11.23 -16.56
N ALA A 83 -3.57 10.96 -15.66
CA ALA A 83 -3.85 11.82 -14.52
C ALA A 83 -3.51 11.10 -13.21
N VAL A 84 -2.90 11.81 -12.29
CA VAL A 84 -2.60 11.35 -10.93
C VAL A 84 -3.27 12.31 -9.96
N PHE A 85 -3.93 11.76 -8.96
CA PHE A 85 -4.53 12.57 -7.90
C PHE A 85 -4.32 11.94 -6.54
N THR A 86 -4.26 12.78 -5.52
CA THR A 86 -4.24 12.35 -4.11
C THR A 86 -5.61 12.55 -3.50
N PHE A 87 -6.00 11.63 -2.63
CA PHE A 87 -7.31 11.68 -1.98
C PHE A 87 -7.26 11.07 -0.58
N TYR A 88 -8.27 11.37 0.23
CA TYR A 88 -8.46 10.81 1.56
C TYR A 88 -9.36 9.56 1.45
N PRO A 89 -8.84 8.32 1.67
CA PRO A 89 -9.61 7.08 1.51
C PRO A 89 -10.84 6.99 2.40
N VAL A 90 -10.82 7.68 3.54
CA VAL A 90 -11.97 7.75 4.46
C VAL A 90 -13.14 8.56 3.85
N LYS A 91 -12.86 9.46 2.91
CA LYS A 91 -13.86 10.38 2.33
C LYS A 91 -14.26 10.01 0.91
N ALA A 92 -13.41 9.30 0.18
CA ALA A 92 -13.58 9.05 -1.24
C ALA A 92 -12.98 7.71 -1.66
N ASN A 93 -13.54 7.14 -2.73
CA ASN A 93 -13.03 5.94 -3.37
C ASN A 93 -12.51 6.30 -4.78
N ALA A 94 -11.28 5.89 -5.08
CA ALA A 94 -10.65 6.20 -6.36
C ALA A 94 -11.34 5.54 -7.56
N ASP A 95 -11.95 4.36 -7.39
CA ASP A 95 -12.69 3.69 -8.46
C ASP A 95 -13.97 4.46 -8.78
N ASP A 96 -14.69 4.92 -7.76
CA ASP A 96 -15.92 5.71 -7.94
C ASP A 96 -15.62 7.04 -8.62
N ILE A 97 -14.53 7.71 -8.22
CA ILE A 97 -14.08 8.96 -8.85
C ILE A 97 -13.77 8.71 -10.32
N THR A 98 -12.99 7.66 -10.62
CA THR A 98 -12.62 7.33 -12.00
C THR A 98 -13.82 6.99 -12.88
N ASN A 99 -14.77 6.19 -12.36
CA ASN A 99 -16.00 5.82 -13.08
C ASN A 99 -16.89 7.04 -13.32
N ARG A 100 -17.03 7.93 -12.34
CA ARG A 100 -17.79 9.18 -12.50
C ARG A 100 -17.13 10.12 -13.49
N LEU A 101 -15.80 10.23 -13.49
CA LEU A 101 -15.06 11.01 -14.48
C LEU A 101 -15.31 10.47 -15.89
N ALA A 102 -15.18 9.15 -16.06
CA ALA A 102 -15.41 8.52 -17.36
C ALA A 102 -16.83 8.77 -17.89
N SER A 103 -17.85 8.67 -17.04
CA SER A 103 -19.24 8.89 -17.41
C SER A 103 -19.60 10.37 -17.63
N SER A 104 -19.09 11.27 -16.77
CA SER A 104 -19.44 12.69 -16.81
C SER A 104 -18.75 13.44 -17.95
N LEU A 105 -17.50 13.12 -18.22
CA LEU A 105 -16.71 13.78 -19.25
C LEU A 105 -16.58 12.98 -20.54
N HIS A 106 -17.16 11.77 -20.58
CA HIS A 106 -17.16 10.86 -21.74
C HIS A 106 -15.75 10.47 -22.22
N TYR A 107 -14.78 10.38 -21.29
CA TYR A 107 -13.43 9.87 -21.56
C TYR A 107 -13.35 8.37 -21.31
N ASN A 108 -12.60 7.67 -22.15
CA ASN A 108 -12.23 6.27 -21.90
C ASN A 108 -11.10 6.22 -20.86
N ALA A 109 -11.47 6.34 -19.60
CA ALA A 109 -10.58 6.42 -18.46
C ALA A 109 -10.63 5.13 -17.62
N LYS A 110 -9.50 4.63 -17.19
CA LYS A 110 -9.40 3.45 -16.33
C LYS A 110 -8.40 3.72 -15.21
N ARG A 111 -8.77 3.34 -13.98
CA ARG A 111 -7.84 3.36 -12.86
C ARG A 111 -6.71 2.36 -13.10
N PHE A 112 -5.47 2.81 -12.93
CA PHE A 112 -4.31 1.93 -12.88
C PHE A 112 -4.25 1.23 -11.53
N VAL A 113 -4.27 -0.10 -11.55
CA VAL A 113 -4.01 -0.94 -10.38
C VAL A 113 -2.78 -1.78 -10.71
N PRO A 114 -1.68 -1.65 -9.94
CA PRO A 114 -0.48 -2.45 -10.17
C PRO A 114 -0.80 -3.93 -10.11
N SER A 115 -0.36 -4.68 -11.11
CA SER A 115 -0.45 -6.14 -11.08
C SER A 115 0.58 -6.74 -10.10
N ALA A 116 0.37 -8.00 -9.70
CA ALA A 116 1.35 -8.73 -8.89
C ALA A 116 2.75 -8.77 -9.56
N LYS A 117 2.78 -8.77 -10.91
CA LYS A 117 4.03 -8.73 -11.70
C LYS A 117 4.71 -7.36 -11.61
N ASP A 118 3.94 -6.27 -11.65
CA ASP A 118 4.46 -4.91 -11.49
C ASP A 118 5.02 -4.70 -10.08
N MET A 119 4.35 -5.26 -9.07
CA MET A 119 4.82 -5.22 -7.68
C MET A 119 6.03 -6.11 -7.44
N ALA A 120 6.17 -7.23 -8.14
CA ALA A 120 7.35 -8.11 -8.04
C ALA A 120 8.62 -7.46 -8.63
N GLY A 121 8.47 -6.57 -9.61
CA GLY A 121 9.56 -5.73 -10.15
C GLY A 121 9.86 -4.48 -9.31
N GLY A 122 9.07 -4.20 -8.28
CA GLY A 122 9.28 -3.12 -7.32
C GLY A 122 10.49 -3.38 -6.41
N CYS A 123 10.84 -2.43 -5.60
CA CYS A 123 12.07 -2.32 -4.81
C CYS A 123 12.68 -3.68 -4.39
N PRO A 124 13.78 -4.16 -4.97
CA PRO A 124 14.32 -5.51 -4.72
C PRO A 124 14.73 -5.73 -3.25
N VAL A 125 14.90 -4.65 -2.50
CA VAL A 125 15.28 -4.70 -1.08
C VAL A 125 14.16 -5.22 -0.19
N ALA A 126 12.90 -4.99 -0.55
CA ALA A 126 11.77 -5.42 0.28
C ALA A 126 11.51 -6.93 0.16
N SER A 127 11.57 -7.49 -1.05
CA SER A 127 11.28 -8.93 -1.29
C SER A 127 12.41 -9.87 -0.86
N THR A 128 13.66 -9.39 -0.79
CA THR A 128 14.82 -10.17 -0.38
C THR A 128 15.16 -10.04 1.11
N SER A 129 14.50 -9.13 1.82
CA SER A 129 14.78 -8.91 3.23
C SER A 129 14.36 -10.13 4.09
N PHE A 130 15.18 -10.48 5.07
CA PHE A 130 14.92 -11.56 6.01
C PHE A 130 13.58 -11.36 6.75
N THR A 131 13.27 -10.13 7.08
CA THR A 131 12.03 -9.73 7.75
C THR A 131 10.79 -10.03 6.90
N TYR A 132 10.87 -9.76 5.57
CA TYR A 132 9.78 -10.06 4.64
C TYR A 132 9.55 -11.58 4.51
N ARG A 133 10.62 -12.38 4.49
CA ARG A 133 10.52 -13.84 4.42
C ARG A 133 9.86 -14.43 5.68
N ILE A 134 10.16 -13.89 6.86
CA ILE A 134 9.49 -14.28 8.11
C ILE A 134 8.01 -13.91 8.05
N TYR A 135 7.68 -12.70 7.60
CA TYR A 135 6.30 -12.25 7.47
C TYR A 135 5.50 -13.14 6.50
N ASP A 136 6.04 -13.42 5.30
CA ASP A 136 5.40 -14.28 4.29
C ASP A 136 5.18 -15.73 4.82
N PHE A 137 6.15 -16.25 5.57
CA PHE A 137 6.01 -17.54 6.24
C PHE A 137 4.91 -17.54 7.31
N MET A 138 4.86 -16.51 8.14
CA MET A 138 3.85 -16.39 9.20
C MET A 138 2.44 -16.17 8.63
N SER A 139 2.31 -15.39 7.55
CA SER A 139 1.02 -15.12 6.90
C SER A 139 0.41 -16.35 6.20
N LYS A 140 1.23 -17.37 5.95
CA LYS A 140 0.77 -18.67 5.36
C LYS A 140 0.33 -19.70 6.42
N ILE A 141 0.71 -19.47 7.69
CA ILE A 141 0.39 -20.39 8.80
C ILE A 141 -0.82 -19.92 9.59
N LEU A 142 -1.07 -18.62 9.62
CA LEU A 142 -2.20 -17.96 10.29
C LEU A 142 -3.35 -17.67 9.31
#